data_1588c9ce74b7de90a36d70c3d472e2be
#
_entry.id   1588c9ce74b7de90a36d70c3d472e2be
#
_cell.length_a   1.000
_cell.length_b   1.000
_cell.length_c   1.000
_cell.angle_alpha   90.00
_cell.angle_beta   90.00
_cell.angle_gamma   90.00
#
_symmetry.space_group_name_H-M   'P 1'
#
loop_
_entity.id
_entity.type
_entity.pdbx_description
1 polymer ?
#
loop_
_entity_poly.entity_id
_entity_poly.type
_entity_poly.pdbx_seq_one_letter_code
_entity_poly.pdbx_strand_id
1 'polypeptide(L)'
;VNLPFNYNDDEVISALQKSIRRGKEEDALFWATEMDLDKHADQLWERLRIIASEDVGIASLTAHVEVESLYRTWMSFGPGDARRLFLVHAVLLLVRAPKSRIVDHATIVNYSVPRQQLKIPDYAKDKHTRSGAAMGRGFVHFLEEGAHLENASGIDPYEERAKRYLIETEKIKKESGQKQ
;
A
#
# COMPACT_ATOMS: atom_id res chain seq x y z
N VAL A 1 5.26 40.33 2.64
CA VAL A 1 5.23 38.99 1.99
C VAL A 1 6.58 38.84 1.29
N ASN A 2 7.46 37.98 1.80
CA ASN A 2 8.68 37.66 1.10
C ASN A 2 8.28 36.83 -0.13
N LEU A 3 8.70 37.27 -1.30
CA LEU A 3 8.54 36.52 -2.53
C LEU A 3 9.39 35.24 -2.44
N PRO A 4 8.94 34.12 -3.02
CA PRO A 4 9.76 32.90 -3.07
C PRO A 4 11.08 33.17 -3.79
N PHE A 5 12.13 32.49 -3.34
CA PHE A 5 13.44 32.57 -3.98
C PHE A 5 13.35 31.88 -5.36
N ASN A 6 14.18 32.34 -6.30
CA ASN A 6 14.19 31.81 -7.66
C ASN A 6 15.06 30.52 -7.72
N TYR A 7 14.45 29.35 -7.40
CA TYR A 7 15.06 28.04 -7.49
C TYR A 7 14.55 27.26 -8.72
N ASN A 8 15.26 26.24 -9.12
CA ASN A 8 14.77 25.29 -10.11
C ASN A 8 13.79 24.29 -9.44
N ASP A 9 12.64 24.07 -10.02
CA ASP A 9 11.56 23.23 -9.47
C ASP A 9 12.00 21.81 -9.15
N ASP A 10 12.76 21.17 -10.05
CA ASP A 10 13.29 19.82 -9.88
C ASP A 10 14.28 19.71 -8.71
N GLU A 11 15.07 20.77 -8.47
CA GLU A 11 16.00 20.83 -7.35
C GLU A 11 15.27 21.02 -6.03
N VAL A 12 14.21 21.84 -6.00
CA VAL A 12 13.38 22.06 -4.80
C VAL A 12 12.65 20.77 -4.42
N ILE A 13 12.02 20.10 -5.38
CA ILE A 13 11.36 18.79 -5.17
C ILE A 13 12.36 17.75 -4.62
N SER A 14 13.56 17.71 -5.21
CA SER A 14 14.63 16.81 -4.79
C SER A 14 15.13 17.12 -3.38
N ALA A 15 15.29 18.42 -3.06
CA ALA A 15 15.73 18.87 -1.75
C ALA A 15 14.69 18.55 -0.66
N LEU A 16 13.41 18.79 -0.94
CA LEU A 16 12.30 18.42 -0.05
C LEU A 16 12.34 16.93 0.30
N GLN A 17 12.34 16.07 -0.71
CA GLN A 17 12.33 14.62 -0.48
C GLN A 17 13.56 14.16 0.32
N LYS A 18 14.74 14.66 -0.02
CA LYS A 18 15.99 14.28 0.67
C LYS A 18 16.08 14.83 2.09
N SER A 19 15.47 15.97 2.36
CA SER A 19 15.35 16.55 3.71
C SER A 19 14.41 15.69 4.57
N ILE A 20 13.25 15.31 4.05
CA ILE A 20 12.32 14.38 4.72
C ILE A 20 13.00 13.03 4.99
N ARG A 21 13.66 12.45 3.99
CA ARG A 21 14.38 11.16 4.10
C ARG A 21 15.42 11.18 5.21
N ARG A 22 16.08 12.31 5.44
CA ARG A 22 17.13 12.50 6.45
C ARG A 22 16.64 13.01 7.80
N GLY A 23 15.33 13.27 7.94
CA GLY A 23 14.77 13.82 9.16
C GLY A 23 15.17 15.28 9.42
N LYS A 24 15.53 16.03 8.37
CA LYS A 24 15.89 17.46 8.46
C LYS A 24 14.62 18.31 8.41
N GLU A 25 14.03 18.54 9.57
CA GLU A 25 12.70 19.13 9.69
C GLU A 25 12.64 20.56 9.16
N GLU A 26 13.56 21.43 9.59
CA GLU A 26 13.58 22.82 9.16
C GLU A 26 13.81 22.97 7.65
N ASP A 27 14.75 22.18 7.09
CA ASP A 27 15.00 22.17 5.65
C ASP A 27 13.75 21.71 4.88
N ALA A 28 13.08 20.64 5.34
CA ALA A 28 11.89 20.12 4.69
C ALA A 28 10.72 21.11 4.71
N LEU A 29 10.51 21.78 5.82
CA LEU A 29 9.50 22.84 5.94
C LEU A 29 9.81 24.02 5.02
N PHE A 30 11.08 24.42 4.93
CA PHE A 30 11.50 25.48 4.02
C PHE A 30 11.16 25.14 2.56
N TRP A 31 11.58 23.98 2.07
CA TRP A 31 11.33 23.56 0.69
C TRP A 31 9.84 23.38 0.39
N ALA A 32 9.07 22.85 1.33
CA ALA A 32 7.62 22.74 1.18
C ALA A 32 6.94 24.11 1.10
N THR A 33 7.42 25.07 1.89
CA THR A 33 6.90 26.45 1.87
C THR A 33 7.21 27.12 0.54
N GLU A 34 8.42 26.98 0.00
CA GLU A 34 8.78 27.51 -1.31
C GLU A 34 7.83 26.99 -2.41
N MET A 35 7.55 25.69 -2.44
CA MET A 35 6.61 25.11 -3.40
C MET A 35 5.18 25.63 -3.23
N ASP A 36 4.69 25.80 -2.00
CA ASP A 36 3.33 26.32 -1.74
C ASP A 36 3.22 27.79 -2.19
N LEU A 37 4.23 28.62 -1.89
CA LEU A 37 4.25 30.03 -2.25
C LEU A 37 4.39 30.25 -3.76
N ASP A 38 5.10 29.39 -4.46
CA ASP A 38 5.27 29.44 -5.93
C ASP A 38 4.12 28.75 -6.71
N LYS A 39 3.01 28.50 -6.04
CA LYS A 39 1.78 27.88 -6.60
C LYS A 39 1.94 26.44 -7.11
N HIS A 40 2.94 25.71 -6.63
CA HIS A 40 3.20 24.31 -6.95
C HIS A 40 2.64 23.35 -5.88
N ALA A 41 1.59 23.77 -5.17
CA ALA A 41 1.00 23.00 -4.09
C ALA A 41 0.48 21.61 -4.53
N ASP A 42 -0.03 21.47 -5.76
CA ASP A 42 -0.48 20.18 -6.30
C ASP A 42 0.69 19.22 -6.49
N GLN A 43 1.81 19.70 -7.06
CA GLN A 43 3.04 18.91 -7.21
C GLN A 43 3.67 18.56 -5.86
N LEU A 44 3.58 19.47 -4.88
CA LEU A 44 4.01 19.23 -3.52
C LEU A 44 3.23 18.06 -2.90
N TRP A 45 1.91 18.07 -2.99
CA TRP A 45 1.08 16.99 -2.46
C TRP A 45 1.31 15.66 -3.18
N GLU A 46 1.47 15.67 -4.49
CA GLU A 46 1.86 14.50 -5.25
C GLU A 46 3.18 13.92 -4.73
N ARG A 47 4.18 14.78 -4.50
CA ARG A 47 5.48 14.36 -3.96
C ARG A 47 5.39 13.81 -2.54
N LEU A 48 4.62 14.44 -1.64
CA LEU A 48 4.44 13.96 -0.27
C LEU A 48 3.80 12.56 -0.24
N ARG A 49 2.84 12.29 -1.12
CA ARG A 49 2.20 10.97 -1.28
C ARG A 49 3.19 9.92 -1.80
N ILE A 50 4.07 10.29 -2.71
CA ILE A 50 5.18 9.42 -3.17
C ILE A 50 6.14 9.13 -2.02
N ILE A 51 6.58 10.15 -1.28
CA ILE A 51 7.50 10.01 -0.14
C ILE A 51 6.90 9.11 0.94
N ALA A 52 5.59 9.19 1.20
CA ALA A 52 4.91 8.32 2.15
C ALA A 52 5.09 6.83 1.81
N SER A 53 5.17 6.47 0.53
CA SER A 53 5.40 5.08 0.09
C SER A 53 6.88 4.76 -0.14
N GLU A 54 7.64 5.68 -0.75
CA GLU A 54 9.03 5.44 -1.15
C GLU A 54 10.02 5.48 0.02
N ASP A 55 9.85 6.44 0.94
CA ASP A 55 10.82 6.71 2.01
C ASP A 55 10.35 6.27 3.40
N VAL A 56 9.05 6.26 3.65
CA VAL A 56 8.45 5.75 4.90
C VAL A 56 7.97 4.32 4.71
N GLY A 57 7.15 4.08 3.68
CA GLY A 57 6.68 2.77 3.29
C GLY A 57 6.11 1.96 4.46
N ILE A 58 6.52 0.72 4.57
CA ILE A 58 6.07 -0.21 5.61
C ILE A 58 6.66 0.06 7.01
N ALA A 59 7.57 1.02 7.16
CA ALA A 59 8.09 1.41 8.48
C ALA A 59 7.03 2.14 9.33
N SER A 60 6.01 2.74 8.68
CA SER A 60 4.81 3.27 9.34
C SER A 60 3.57 2.80 8.59
N LEU A 61 2.72 2.00 9.25
CA LEU A 61 1.51 1.44 8.66
C LEU A 61 0.42 2.48 8.38
N THR A 62 0.51 3.65 9.00
CA THR A 62 -0.52 4.69 8.93
C THR A 62 -0.11 5.91 8.11
N ALA A 63 1.18 6.17 7.92
CA ALA A 63 1.67 7.40 7.30
C ALA A 63 1.03 7.70 5.93
N HIS A 64 0.85 6.69 5.08
CA HIS A 64 0.22 6.87 3.78
C HIS A 64 -1.26 7.30 3.91
N VAL A 65 -2.00 6.67 4.82
CA VAL A 65 -3.42 6.98 5.09
C VAL A 65 -3.56 8.37 5.70
N GLU A 66 -2.67 8.73 6.62
CA GLU A 66 -2.66 10.04 7.27
C GLU A 66 -2.36 11.17 6.27
N VAL A 67 -1.35 11.00 5.41
CA VAL A 67 -1.04 11.97 4.35
C VAL A 67 -2.21 12.12 3.37
N GLU A 68 -2.84 11.00 2.96
CA GLU A 68 -4.01 11.03 2.07
C GLU A 68 -5.20 11.74 2.74
N SER A 69 -5.44 11.50 4.03
CA SER A 69 -6.48 12.18 4.80
C SER A 69 -6.24 13.69 4.89
N LEU A 70 -5.00 14.10 5.16
CA LEU A 70 -4.59 15.50 5.19
C LEU A 70 -4.75 16.17 3.83
N TYR A 71 -4.38 15.49 2.75
CA TYR A 71 -4.59 15.96 1.38
C TYR A 71 -6.07 16.20 1.07
N ARG A 72 -6.94 15.26 1.39
CA ARG A 72 -8.40 15.41 1.18
C ARG A 72 -8.97 16.56 1.99
N THR A 73 -8.52 16.72 3.23
CA THR A 73 -8.93 17.84 4.06
C THR A 73 -8.44 19.16 3.44
N TRP A 74 -7.17 19.21 3.02
CA TRP A 74 -6.60 20.36 2.33
C TRP A 74 -7.41 20.74 1.07
N MET A 75 -7.84 19.77 0.27
CA MET A 75 -8.67 19.98 -0.91
C MET A 75 -10.06 20.55 -0.59
N SER A 76 -10.62 20.25 0.58
CA SER A 76 -11.95 20.70 1.01
C SER A 76 -11.96 22.15 1.51
N PHE A 77 -10.78 22.71 1.79
CA PHE A 77 -10.63 24.11 2.23
C PHE A 77 -10.29 25.02 1.05
N GLY A 78 -10.85 26.23 1.07
CA GLY A 78 -10.43 27.30 0.17
C GLY A 78 -8.99 27.79 0.45
N PRO A 79 -8.39 28.57 -0.48
CA PRO A 79 -7.07 29.16 -0.26
C PRO A 79 -7.00 29.98 1.02
N GLY A 80 -5.92 29.85 1.78
CA GLY A 80 -5.70 30.60 3.01
C GLY A 80 -4.85 29.86 4.04
N ASP A 81 -4.61 30.49 5.18
CA ASP A 81 -3.69 30.00 6.22
C ASP A 81 -4.15 28.67 6.85
N ALA A 82 -5.48 28.46 6.99
CA ALA A 82 -6.01 27.21 7.52
C ALA A 82 -5.60 26.00 6.66
N ARG A 83 -5.57 26.16 5.33
CA ARG A 83 -5.16 25.13 4.38
C ARG A 83 -3.69 24.74 4.56
N ARG A 84 -2.82 25.70 4.91
CA ARG A 84 -1.40 25.49 5.16
C ARG A 84 -1.12 24.62 6.39
N LEU A 85 -2.00 24.62 7.38
CA LEU A 85 -1.89 23.73 8.55
C LEU A 85 -1.81 22.27 8.15
N PHE A 86 -2.64 21.83 7.20
CA PHE A 86 -2.66 20.45 6.74
C PHE A 86 -1.40 20.07 5.98
N LEU A 87 -0.87 21.00 5.20
CA LEU A 87 0.39 20.84 4.48
C LEU A 87 1.58 20.68 5.44
N VAL A 88 1.72 21.62 6.38
CA VAL A 88 2.77 21.57 7.41
C VAL A 88 2.65 20.31 8.24
N HIS A 89 1.43 19.88 8.59
CA HIS A 89 1.20 18.64 9.32
C HIS A 89 1.71 17.43 8.53
N ALA A 90 1.41 17.32 7.23
CA ALA A 90 1.88 16.22 6.39
C ALA A 90 3.42 16.18 6.29
N VAL A 91 4.07 17.34 6.16
CA VAL A 91 5.54 17.42 6.13
C VAL A 91 6.13 16.95 7.46
N LEU A 92 5.63 17.44 8.60
CA LEU A 92 6.10 17.06 9.93
C LEU A 92 5.91 15.58 10.21
N LEU A 93 4.74 15.03 9.83
CA LEU A 93 4.45 13.61 9.93
C LEU A 93 5.50 12.78 9.18
N LEU A 94 5.78 13.11 7.93
CA LEU A 94 6.72 12.36 7.11
C LEU A 94 8.18 12.53 7.57
N VAL A 95 8.57 13.72 8.01
CA VAL A 95 9.92 13.97 8.55
C VAL A 95 10.19 13.12 9.78
N ARG A 96 9.22 13.06 10.70
CA ARG A 96 9.35 12.36 11.98
C ARG A 96 9.08 10.87 11.92
N ALA A 97 8.40 10.39 10.88
CA ALA A 97 8.13 8.97 10.68
C ALA A 97 9.44 8.16 10.57
N PRO A 98 9.46 6.90 11.04
CA PRO A 98 10.55 5.98 10.72
C PRO A 98 10.65 5.79 9.20
N LYS A 99 11.84 5.49 8.70
CA LYS A 99 12.14 5.43 7.26
C LYS A 99 12.45 4.00 6.82
N SER A 100 11.92 3.62 5.64
CA SER A 100 12.25 2.38 4.96
C SER A 100 12.09 2.54 3.45
N ARG A 101 13.09 2.12 2.69
CA ARG A 101 13.03 2.10 1.23
C ARG A 101 12.72 0.70 0.67
N ILE A 102 12.19 -0.19 1.49
CA ILE A 102 11.87 -1.56 1.05
C ILE A 102 10.89 -1.55 -0.13
N VAL A 103 9.88 -0.68 -0.10
CA VAL A 103 8.89 -0.55 -1.19
C VAL A 103 9.56 -0.13 -2.49
N ASP A 104 10.44 0.88 -2.46
CA ASP A 104 11.19 1.33 -3.61
C ASP A 104 12.11 0.24 -4.16
N HIS A 105 12.90 -0.40 -3.28
CA HIS A 105 13.81 -1.48 -3.69
C HIS A 105 13.04 -2.68 -4.27
N ALA A 106 11.92 -3.07 -3.67
CA ALA A 106 11.07 -4.14 -4.19
C ALA A 106 10.48 -3.78 -5.57
N THR A 107 10.11 -2.51 -5.77
CA THR A 107 9.62 -2.02 -7.06
C THR A 107 10.71 -2.15 -8.13
N ILE A 108 11.93 -1.69 -7.85
CA ILE A 108 13.07 -1.81 -8.78
C ILE A 108 13.34 -3.28 -9.13
N VAL A 109 13.43 -4.15 -8.11
CA VAL A 109 13.73 -5.58 -8.32
C VAL A 109 12.65 -6.26 -9.16
N ASN A 110 11.37 -5.94 -8.95
CA ASN A 110 10.28 -6.65 -9.62
C ASN A 110 9.92 -6.08 -11.01
N TYR A 111 10.23 -4.82 -11.28
CA TYR A 111 9.85 -4.19 -12.55
C TYR A 111 11.04 -3.88 -13.48
N SER A 112 12.25 -3.71 -12.95
CA SER A 112 13.43 -3.31 -13.72
C SER A 112 14.44 -4.43 -13.90
N VAL A 113 14.49 -5.40 -12.98
CA VAL A 113 15.39 -6.56 -13.11
C VAL A 113 14.73 -7.64 -13.98
N PRO A 114 15.45 -8.28 -14.92
CA PRO A 114 14.92 -9.38 -15.71
C PRO A 114 14.36 -10.49 -14.82
N ARG A 115 13.09 -10.87 -15.05
CA ARG A 115 12.38 -11.86 -14.24
C ARG A 115 12.50 -13.26 -14.84
N GLN A 116 12.61 -14.26 -13.98
CA GLN A 116 12.44 -15.65 -14.36
C GLN A 116 10.97 -16.06 -14.27
N GLN A 117 10.52 -16.88 -15.23
CA GLN A 117 9.17 -17.42 -15.18
C GLN A 117 9.06 -18.44 -14.03
N LEU A 118 8.11 -18.22 -13.14
CA LEU A 118 7.76 -19.17 -12.09
C LEU A 118 6.69 -20.15 -12.58
N LYS A 119 6.81 -21.41 -12.15
CA LYS A 119 5.74 -22.39 -12.34
C LYS A 119 4.61 -22.10 -11.35
N ILE A 120 3.37 -22.24 -11.80
CA ILE A 120 2.21 -22.17 -10.90
C ILE A 120 2.33 -23.30 -9.87
N PRO A 121 2.41 -23.00 -8.57
CA PRO A 121 2.57 -24.00 -7.53
C PRO A 121 1.31 -24.88 -7.43
N ASP A 122 1.49 -26.09 -6.90
CA ASP A 122 0.42 -27.08 -6.86
C ASP A 122 -0.75 -26.64 -5.95
N TYR A 123 -0.46 -26.05 -4.82
CA TYR A 123 -1.48 -25.52 -3.89
C TYR A 123 -2.39 -24.46 -4.51
N ALA A 124 -1.93 -23.73 -5.54
CA ALA A 124 -2.73 -22.74 -6.26
C ALA A 124 -3.69 -23.34 -7.29
N LYS A 125 -3.59 -24.64 -7.57
CA LYS A 125 -4.45 -25.35 -8.52
C LYS A 125 -5.57 -26.08 -7.80
N ASP A 126 -6.39 -25.34 -7.08
CA ASP A 126 -7.52 -25.85 -6.32
C ASP A 126 -8.80 -26.02 -7.18
N LYS A 127 -9.90 -26.38 -6.54
CA LYS A 127 -11.21 -26.58 -7.18
C LYS A 127 -11.76 -25.35 -7.92
N HIS A 128 -11.29 -24.15 -7.62
CA HIS A 128 -11.75 -22.91 -8.23
C HIS A 128 -10.98 -22.57 -9.52
N THR A 129 -9.95 -23.35 -9.84
CA THR A 129 -9.17 -23.19 -11.07
C THR A 129 -9.55 -24.26 -12.11
N ARG A 130 -9.38 -23.95 -13.41
CA ARG A 130 -9.63 -24.92 -14.48
C ARG A 130 -8.78 -26.18 -14.32
N SER A 131 -7.49 -26.03 -13.99
CA SER A 131 -6.58 -27.17 -13.79
C SER A 131 -6.93 -27.99 -12.55
N GLY A 132 -7.27 -27.36 -11.44
CA GLY A 132 -7.69 -28.06 -10.23
C GLY A 132 -9.00 -28.80 -10.42
N ALA A 133 -9.99 -28.21 -11.09
CA ALA A 133 -11.25 -28.87 -11.43
C ALA A 133 -11.00 -30.07 -12.35
N ALA A 134 -10.14 -29.95 -13.36
CA ALA A 134 -9.77 -31.07 -14.26
C ALA A 134 -9.03 -32.21 -13.51
N MET A 135 -8.33 -31.90 -12.42
CA MET A 135 -7.72 -32.89 -11.52
C MET A 135 -8.70 -33.49 -10.53
N GLY A 136 -10.00 -33.13 -10.55
CA GLY A 136 -11.00 -33.60 -9.62
C GLY A 136 -10.85 -33.08 -8.20
N ARG A 137 -10.11 -31.96 -7.98
CA ARG A 137 -9.89 -31.38 -6.67
C ARG A 137 -11.17 -30.78 -6.11
N GLY A 138 -11.50 -31.14 -4.89
CA GLY A 138 -12.68 -30.68 -4.17
C GLY A 138 -12.35 -29.75 -3.01
N PHE A 139 -13.32 -29.58 -2.10
CA PHE A 139 -13.15 -28.76 -0.90
C PHE A 139 -12.10 -29.29 0.05
N VAL A 140 -11.87 -30.60 0.13
CA VAL A 140 -10.83 -31.18 1.00
C VAL A 140 -9.46 -30.60 0.61
N HIS A 141 -9.07 -30.72 -0.65
CA HIS A 141 -7.81 -30.15 -1.15
C HIS A 141 -7.74 -28.63 -0.95
N PHE A 142 -8.85 -27.93 -1.20
CA PHE A 142 -8.89 -26.47 -0.98
C PHE A 142 -8.65 -26.11 0.49
N LEU A 143 -9.26 -26.83 1.43
CA LEU A 143 -9.13 -26.54 2.85
C LEU A 143 -7.76 -26.91 3.43
N GLU A 144 -7.13 -27.96 2.90
CA GLU A 144 -5.82 -28.43 3.35
C GLU A 144 -4.66 -27.62 2.74
N GLU A 145 -4.76 -27.29 1.46
CA GLU A 145 -3.67 -26.65 0.70
C GLU A 145 -4.01 -25.21 0.30
N GLY A 146 -5.18 -25.00 -0.35
CA GLY A 146 -5.51 -23.70 -0.94
C GLY A 146 -5.90 -22.62 0.08
N ALA A 147 -6.43 -23.00 1.23
CA ALA A 147 -6.84 -22.08 2.29
C ALA A 147 -5.81 -21.98 3.45
N HIS A 148 -4.63 -22.59 3.28
CA HIS A 148 -3.57 -22.53 4.28
C HIS A 148 -3.11 -21.09 4.51
N LEU A 149 -3.02 -20.67 5.79
CA LEU A 149 -2.57 -19.34 6.20
C LEU A 149 -1.25 -19.45 6.97
N GLU A 150 -0.23 -18.77 6.47
CA GLU A 150 0.96 -18.49 7.27
C GLU A 150 0.66 -17.34 8.25
N ASN A 151 1.20 -17.43 9.46
CA ASN A 151 1.03 -16.40 10.49
C ASN A 151 -0.44 -16.05 10.82
N ALA A 152 -1.33 -17.04 10.76
CA ALA A 152 -2.73 -16.86 11.17
C ALA A 152 -2.80 -16.29 12.59
N SER A 153 -3.62 -15.27 12.79
CA SER A 153 -3.79 -14.61 14.08
C SER A 153 -5.20 -14.80 14.63
N GLY A 154 -5.27 -14.99 15.94
CA GLY A 154 -6.53 -15.15 16.64
C GLY A 154 -7.08 -16.57 16.63
N ILE A 155 -8.19 -16.75 17.33
CA ILE A 155 -8.96 -18.01 17.36
C ILE A 155 -10.19 -17.80 16.47
N ASP A 156 -10.35 -18.64 15.46
CA ASP A 156 -11.55 -18.63 14.62
C ASP A 156 -12.58 -19.63 15.13
N PRO A 157 -13.67 -19.19 15.80
CA PRO A 157 -14.69 -20.07 16.33
C PRO A 157 -15.61 -20.68 15.26
N TYR A 158 -15.47 -20.27 14.01
CA TYR A 158 -16.30 -20.70 12.88
C TYR A 158 -15.61 -21.71 11.97
N GLU A 159 -14.30 -21.84 12.04
CA GLU A 159 -13.47 -22.61 11.10
C GLU A 159 -13.96 -24.05 10.95
N GLU A 160 -14.07 -24.77 12.05
CA GLU A 160 -14.47 -26.20 12.04
C GLU A 160 -15.89 -26.41 11.49
N ARG A 161 -16.80 -25.49 11.79
CA ARG A 161 -18.18 -25.55 11.30
C ARG A 161 -18.24 -25.28 9.79
N ALA A 162 -17.47 -24.32 9.32
CA ALA A 162 -17.36 -23.97 7.90
C ALA A 162 -16.75 -25.15 7.10
N LYS A 163 -15.64 -25.71 7.56
CA LYS A 163 -14.99 -26.88 6.95
C LYS A 163 -15.98 -28.05 6.82
N ARG A 164 -16.66 -28.40 7.88
CA ARG A 164 -17.65 -29.48 7.90
C ARG A 164 -18.75 -29.24 6.86
N TYR A 165 -19.36 -28.05 6.88
CA TYR A 165 -20.43 -27.69 5.95
C TYR A 165 -20.00 -27.82 4.48
N LEU A 166 -18.81 -27.33 4.14
CA LEU A 166 -18.31 -27.37 2.76
C LEU A 166 -18.09 -28.82 2.27
N ILE A 167 -17.50 -29.67 3.12
CA ILE A 167 -17.26 -31.07 2.79
C ILE A 167 -18.58 -31.85 2.65
N GLU A 168 -19.53 -31.67 3.56
CA GLU A 168 -20.84 -32.31 3.52
C GLU A 168 -21.62 -31.90 2.26
N THR A 169 -21.64 -30.60 1.95
CA THR A 169 -22.33 -30.08 0.76
C THR A 169 -21.75 -30.67 -0.53
N GLU A 170 -20.43 -30.87 -0.62
CA GLU A 170 -19.80 -31.48 -1.78
C GLU A 170 -20.15 -32.94 -1.93
N LYS A 171 -20.21 -33.71 -0.83
CA LYS A 171 -20.64 -35.11 -0.82
C LYS A 171 -22.06 -35.26 -1.36
N ILE A 172 -22.99 -34.45 -0.82
CA ILE A 172 -24.41 -34.49 -1.26
C ILE A 172 -24.54 -34.20 -2.75
N LYS A 173 -23.81 -33.22 -3.28
CA LYS A 173 -23.83 -32.89 -4.71
C LYS A 173 -23.30 -34.02 -5.58
N LYS A 174 -22.23 -34.70 -5.16
CA LYS A 174 -21.67 -35.85 -5.88
C LYS A 174 -22.66 -37.03 -5.89
N GLU A 175 -23.32 -37.30 -4.79
CA GLU A 175 -24.31 -38.37 -4.67
C GLU A 175 -25.59 -38.09 -5.49
N SER A 176 -26.04 -36.83 -5.53
CA SER A 176 -27.22 -36.43 -6.32
C SER A 176 -26.95 -36.38 -7.84
N GLY A 177 -25.72 -36.02 -8.25
CA GLY A 177 -25.34 -35.99 -9.67
C GLY A 177 -25.07 -37.39 -10.28
N GLN A 178 -24.91 -38.43 -9.49
CA GLN A 178 -24.80 -39.83 -9.96
C GLN A 178 -26.17 -40.50 -10.20
N LYS A 179 -27.28 -39.83 -9.91
CA LYS A 179 -28.65 -40.32 -10.09
C LYS A 179 -29.37 -39.79 -11.34
N GLN A 180 -28.67 -39.09 -12.22
CA GLN A 180 -29.13 -38.70 -13.55
C GLN A 180 -28.29 -39.43 -14.62
#